data_1562efd3ec39eb653c6f0224abbd44ca
#
_entry.id   1562efd3ec39eb653c6f0224abbd44ca
#
_cell.length_a   1.000
_cell.length_b   1.000
_cell.length_c   1.000
_cell.angle_alpha   90.00
_cell.angle_beta   90.00
_cell.angle_gamma   90.00
#
_symmetry.space_group_name_H-M   'P 1'
#
loop_
_entity.id
_entity.type
_entity.pdbx_description
1 polymer ?
#
loop_
_entity_poly.entity_id
_entity_poly.type
_entity_poly.pdbx_seq_one_letter_code
_entity_poly.pdbx_strand_id
1 'polypeptide(L)'
;MSLFRPYVIFARMTLMALLAALLLEQVRPLPAYGRAGRSLHAALDFVEHHLNAGEHHHGVTAWLVTAGLLLTVSCGLYYALLQVSVALAWALNVLILYLTMGFRQFSHHFTDIQRALAAGDLAQARALMGAWRGRSADDLNSGEIARLAIEQALTASHHHVFGVLIWFAVLPGPGGALLYRLALLLKERWGGKTGAEHGGFGHFANQAVYWIDWLPLRLTAAGFAVAGNFEDAVYCWRNQAARWRDPEIGIVLAAGAGAIGVKLGKPLHAGIGPAGIAIDDRIEIGTGLEADAAFLSSTVGLVWRALVLWMLLLALVAVAGWV
;
A
#
# COMPACT_ATOMS: atom_id res chain seq x y z
N MET A 1 -7.94 -30.03 -21.53
CA MET A 1 -7.54 -30.32 -20.15
C MET A 1 -6.06 -30.05 -19.82
N SER A 2 -5.13 -29.95 -20.77
CA SER A 2 -3.68 -29.74 -20.50
C SER A 2 -3.27 -28.28 -20.22
N LEU A 3 -4.03 -27.29 -20.66
CA LEU A 3 -3.72 -25.86 -20.52
C LEU A 3 -3.94 -25.30 -19.11
N PHE A 4 -4.74 -25.94 -18.25
CA PHE A 4 -5.04 -25.48 -16.89
C PHE A 4 -4.02 -25.94 -15.83
N ARG A 5 -3.28 -27.01 -16.08
CA ARG A 5 -2.26 -27.55 -15.13
C ARG A 5 -1.20 -26.54 -14.67
N PRO A 6 -0.57 -25.74 -15.55
CA PRO A 6 0.46 -24.80 -15.11
C PRO A 6 -0.12 -23.69 -14.20
N TYR A 7 -1.34 -23.22 -14.46
CA TYR A 7 -1.99 -22.18 -13.63
C TYR A 7 -2.30 -22.65 -12.21
N VAL A 8 -2.66 -23.91 -12.06
CA VAL A 8 -2.99 -24.50 -10.75
C VAL A 8 -1.75 -24.67 -9.88
N ILE A 9 -0.65 -25.16 -10.48
CA ILE A 9 0.63 -25.27 -9.77
C ILE A 9 1.11 -23.88 -9.35
N PHE A 10 0.97 -22.90 -10.24
CA PHE A 10 1.29 -21.50 -9.96
C PHE A 10 0.43 -20.95 -8.81
N ALA A 11 -0.89 -21.09 -8.85
CA ALA A 11 -1.80 -20.60 -7.81
C ALA A 11 -1.49 -21.21 -6.43
N ARG A 12 -1.12 -22.50 -6.38
CA ARG A 12 -0.71 -23.17 -5.13
C ARG A 12 0.61 -22.63 -4.60
N MET A 13 1.61 -22.49 -5.45
CA MET A 13 2.89 -21.91 -5.06
C MET A 13 2.72 -20.47 -4.56
N THR A 14 1.87 -19.69 -5.22
CA THR A 14 1.52 -18.33 -4.86
C THR A 14 0.85 -18.27 -3.48
N LEU A 15 -0.20 -19.08 -3.26
CA LEU A 15 -0.90 -19.15 -1.97
C LEU A 15 0.03 -19.55 -0.83
N MET A 16 0.82 -20.61 -1.02
CA MET A 16 1.76 -21.10 0.01
C MET A 16 2.87 -20.09 0.28
N ALA A 17 3.34 -19.36 -0.74
CA ALA A 17 4.34 -18.32 -0.55
C ALA A 17 3.78 -17.11 0.21
N LEU A 18 2.55 -16.70 -0.10
CA LEU A 18 1.86 -15.62 0.63
C LEU A 18 1.63 -15.99 2.09
N LEU A 19 1.12 -17.20 2.38
CA LEU A 19 0.94 -17.68 3.75
C LEU A 19 2.26 -17.71 4.52
N ALA A 20 3.32 -18.25 3.92
CA ALA A 20 4.63 -18.32 4.53
C ALA A 20 5.21 -16.92 4.79
N ALA A 21 5.07 -15.99 3.84
CA ALA A 21 5.56 -14.61 4.00
C ALA A 21 4.80 -13.87 5.12
N LEU A 22 3.45 -14.00 5.17
CA LEU A 22 2.64 -13.42 6.23
C LEU A 22 3.00 -13.98 7.62
N LEU A 23 3.22 -15.30 7.73
CA LEU A 23 3.65 -15.92 8.98
C LEU A 23 5.05 -15.46 9.38
N LEU A 24 5.98 -15.37 8.44
CA LEU A 24 7.35 -14.90 8.69
C LEU A 24 7.33 -13.44 9.19
N GLU A 25 6.50 -12.59 8.61
CA GLU A 25 6.35 -11.20 9.01
C GLU A 25 5.77 -11.07 10.44
N GLN A 26 4.87 -11.98 10.84
CA GLN A 26 4.37 -12.04 12.22
C GLN A 26 5.44 -12.40 13.23
N VAL A 27 6.39 -13.28 12.88
CA VAL A 27 7.46 -13.75 13.78
C VAL A 27 8.62 -12.75 13.83
N ARG A 28 9.04 -12.23 12.67
CA ARG A 28 10.19 -11.30 12.55
C ARG A 28 9.84 -10.13 11.64
N PRO A 29 9.32 -9.02 12.18
CA PRO A 29 9.07 -7.83 11.37
C PRO A 29 10.40 -7.24 10.87
N LEU A 30 10.41 -6.82 9.60
CA LEU A 30 11.56 -6.08 9.06
C LEU A 30 11.61 -4.67 9.67
N PRO A 31 12.78 -4.19 10.08
CA PRO A 31 12.95 -2.79 10.46
C PRO A 31 12.74 -1.91 9.20
N ALA A 32 11.95 -0.85 9.34
CA ALA A 32 11.52 0.02 8.24
C ALA A 32 12.66 0.59 7.37
N TYR A 33 13.86 0.72 7.91
CA TYR A 33 15.04 1.27 7.23
C TYR A 33 16.31 0.47 7.54
N GLY A 34 16.32 -0.81 7.19
CA GLY A 34 17.52 -1.65 7.28
C GLY A 34 18.61 -1.22 6.30
N ARG A 35 19.80 -1.86 6.38
CA ARG A 35 20.91 -1.62 5.45
C ARG A 35 20.51 -1.79 3.99
N ALA A 36 19.63 -2.74 3.68
CA ALA A 36 19.10 -3.00 2.34
C ALA A 36 18.29 -1.79 1.79
N GLY A 37 17.48 -1.15 2.63
CA GLY A 37 16.77 0.06 2.22
C GLY A 37 17.73 1.20 1.85
N ARG A 38 18.77 1.43 2.67
CA ARG A 38 19.79 2.46 2.38
C ARG A 38 20.55 2.19 1.07
N SER A 39 20.90 0.94 0.80
CA SER A 39 21.57 0.57 -0.46
C SER A 39 20.67 0.79 -1.68
N LEU A 40 19.38 0.46 -1.55
CA LEU A 40 18.41 0.70 -2.62
C LEU A 40 18.24 2.21 -2.88
N HIS A 41 18.13 3.00 -1.81
CA HIS A 41 18.07 4.45 -1.93
C HIS A 41 19.31 5.03 -2.62
N ALA A 42 20.51 4.59 -2.23
CA ALA A 42 21.75 5.03 -2.86
C ALA A 42 21.83 4.62 -4.36
N ALA A 43 21.34 3.43 -4.72
CA ALA A 43 21.27 3.00 -6.12
C ALA A 43 20.30 3.87 -6.94
N LEU A 44 19.15 4.24 -6.38
CA LEU A 44 18.19 5.13 -7.04
C LEU A 44 18.74 6.57 -7.20
N ASP A 45 19.48 7.07 -6.20
CA ASP A 45 20.17 8.37 -6.31
C ASP A 45 21.25 8.35 -7.39
N PHE A 46 21.98 7.24 -7.50
CA PHE A 46 22.96 7.05 -8.57
C PHE A 46 22.30 7.07 -9.96
N VAL A 47 21.21 6.34 -10.14
CA VAL A 47 20.45 6.31 -11.40
C VAL A 47 19.93 7.71 -11.74
N GLU A 48 19.33 8.40 -10.78
CA GLU A 48 18.83 9.76 -10.96
C GLU A 48 19.95 10.71 -11.38
N HIS A 49 21.07 10.71 -10.67
CA HIS A 49 22.19 11.62 -10.95
C HIS A 49 22.78 11.43 -12.36
N HIS A 50 22.81 10.18 -12.85
CA HIS A 50 23.39 9.88 -14.16
C HIS A 50 22.42 9.99 -15.33
N LEU A 51 21.12 9.81 -15.08
CA LEU A 51 20.09 9.82 -16.14
C LEU A 51 19.22 11.09 -16.13
N ASN A 52 19.31 11.95 -15.11
CA ASN A 52 18.54 13.19 -15.07
C ASN A 52 19.32 14.34 -15.74
N ALA A 53 19.08 14.53 -17.03
CA ALA A 53 19.59 15.69 -17.78
C ALA A 53 18.53 16.81 -17.93
N GLY A 54 17.48 16.81 -17.08
CA GLY A 54 16.52 17.91 -17.01
C GLY A 54 15.40 17.88 -18.05
N GLU A 55 15.09 16.70 -18.64
CA GLU A 55 13.99 16.56 -19.60
C GLU A 55 13.07 15.39 -19.24
N HIS A 56 11.80 15.49 -19.63
CA HIS A 56 10.76 14.48 -19.32
C HIS A 56 11.14 13.06 -19.80
N HIS A 57 11.73 12.92 -20.99
CA HIS A 57 12.10 11.61 -21.53
C HIS A 57 13.23 10.93 -20.74
N HIS A 58 14.05 11.67 -20.01
CA HIS A 58 15.05 11.10 -19.10
C HIS A 58 14.40 10.42 -17.91
N GLY A 59 13.27 10.97 -17.39
CA GLY A 59 12.47 10.32 -16.35
C GLY A 59 11.86 9.00 -16.81
N VAL A 60 11.36 8.94 -18.05
CA VAL A 60 10.85 7.70 -18.67
C VAL A 60 11.97 6.66 -18.77
N THR A 61 13.11 7.06 -19.32
CA THR A 61 14.27 6.16 -19.52
C THR A 61 14.79 5.64 -18.18
N ALA A 62 14.97 6.51 -17.18
CA ALA A 62 15.43 6.14 -15.85
C ALA A 62 14.48 5.14 -15.19
N TRP A 63 13.18 5.37 -15.30
CA TRP A 63 12.16 4.46 -14.77
C TRP A 63 12.21 3.09 -15.46
N LEU A 64 12.21 3.06 -16.80
CA LEU A 64 12.23 1.83 -17.59
C LEU A 64 13.53 1.02 -17.38
N VAL A 65 14.67 1.68 -17.31
CA VAL A 65 15.96 1.03 -17.03
C VAL A 65 15.97 0.42 -15.64
N THR A 66 15.52 1.17 -14.63
CA THR A 66 15.49 0.69 -13.24
C THR A 66 14.52 -0.49 -13.08
N ALA A 67 13.29 -0.36 -13.60
CA ALA A 67 12.30 -1.41 -13.53
C ALA A 67 12.70 -2.63 -14.38
N GLY A 68 13.17 -2.41 -15.60
CA GLY A 68 13.63 -3.46 -16.51
C GLY A 68 14.79 -4.27 -15.94
N LEU A 69 15.80 -3.59 -15.38
CA LEU A 69 16.93 -4.26 -14.75
C LEU A 69 16.49 -5.12 -13.54
N LEU A 70 15.70 -4.54 -12.64
CA LEU A 70 15.21 -5.25 -11.45
C LEU A 70 14.37 -6.47 -11.83
N LEU A 71 13.45 -6.31 -12.78
CA LEU A 71 12.58 -7.39 -13.25
C LEU A 71 13.38 -8.48 -13.98
N THR A 72 14.29 -8.09 -14.86
CA THR A 72 15.12 -9.05 -15.60
C THR A 72 15.98 -9.88 -14.65
N VAL A 73 16.64 -9.25 -13.69
CA VAL A 73 17.49 -9.95 -12.71
C VAL A 73 16.65 -10.85 -11.80
N SER A 74 15.54 -10.36 -11.26
CA SER A 74 14.72 -11.12 -10.32
C SER A 74 13.97 -12.26 -10.99
N CYS A 75 13.38 -12.05 -12.18
CA CYS A 75 12.73 -13.09 -12.94
C CYS A 75 13.74 -14.09 -13.50
N GLY A 76 14.88 -13.62 -14.00
CA GLY A 76 15.97 -14.49 -14.46
C GLY A 76 16.47 -15.42 -13.36
N LEU A 77 16.72 -14.87 -12.16
CA LEU A 77 17.08 -15.67 -10.99
C LEU A 77 15.99 -16.67 -10.61
N TYR A 78 14.72 -16.23 -10.61
CA TYR A 78 13.58 -17.11 -10.31
C TYR A 78 13.54 -18.31 -11.29
N TYR A 79 13.62 -18.06 -12.60
CA TYR A 79 13.59 -19.13 -13.60
C TYR A 79 14.84 -20.00 -13.54
N ALA A 80 16.03 -19.47 -13.26
CA ALA A 80 17.24 -20.24 -13.05
C ALA A 80 17.10 -21.18 -11.84
N LEU A 81 16.60 -20.68 -10.72
CA LEU A 81 16.35 -21.51 -9.53
C LEU A 81 15.26 -22.56 -9.78
N LEU A 82 14.24 -22.24 -10.58
CA LEU A 82 13.19 -23.20 -10.94
C LEU A 82 13.72 -24.39 -11.71
N GLN A 83 14.78 -24.23 -12.53
CA GLN A 83 15.47 -25.33 -13.23
C GLN A 83 16.27 -26.23 -12.28
N VAL A 84 16.74 -25.67 -11.17
CA VAL A 84 17.52 -26.42 -10.16
C VAL A 84 16.59 -27.11 -9.17
N SER A 85 15.64 -26.34 -8.59
CA SER A 85 14.69 -26.86 -7.60
C SER A 85 13.50 -25.93 -7.45
N VAL A 86 12.30 -26.51 -7.50
CA VAL A 86 11.04 -25.81 -7.22
C VAL A 86 11.03 -25.20 -5.80
N ALA A 87 11.65 -25.89 -4.83
CA ALA A 87 11.73 -25.39 -3.45
C ALA A 87 12.58 -24.12 -3.33
N LEU A 88 13.67 -24.01 -4.09
CA LEU A 88 14.51 -22.81 -4.12
C LEU A 88 13.77 -21.63 -4.76
N ALA A 89 13.09 -21.87 -5.88
CA ALA A 89 12.27 -20.84 -6.52
C ALA A 89 11.12 -20.37 -5.60
N TRP A 90 10.50 -21.29 -4.87
CA TRP A 90 9.48 -20.96 -3.87
C TRP A 90 10.06 -20.16 -2.70
N ALA A 91 11.23 -20.54 -2.19
CA ALA A 91 11.90 -19.79 -1.11
C ALA A 91 12.27 -18.37 -1.54
N LEU A 92 12.67 -18.17 -2.81
CA LEU A 92 12.90 -16.84 -3.37
C LEU A 92 11.60 -16.01 -3.38
N ASN A 93 10.47 -16.60 -3.78
CA ASN A 93 9.18 -15.94 -3.75
C ASN A 93 8.79 -15.50 -2.33
N VAL A 94 8.95 -16.39 -1.35
CA VAL A 94 8.71 -16.07 0.08
C VAL A 94 9.61 -14.92 0.54
N LEU A 95 10.89 -14.98 0.21
CA LEU A 95 11.84 -13.92 0.57
C LEU A 95 11.45 -12.56 -0.03
N ILE A 96 11.11 -12.54 -1.33
CA ILE A 96 10.73 -11.29 -2.00
C ILE A 96 9.42 -10.74 -1.46
N LEU A 97 8.43 -11.60 -1.23
CA LEU A 97 7.19 -11.18 -0.57
C LEU A 97 7.45 -10.61 0.82
N TYR A 98 8.26 -11.29 1.63
CA TYR A 98 8.64 -10.82 2.96
C TYR A 98 9.35 -9.45 2.91
N LEU A 99 10.18 -9.19 1.90
CA LEU A 99 10.87 -7.91 1.72
C LEU A 99 9.95 -6.80 1.15
N THR A 100 8.94 -7.16 0.36
CA THR A 100 8.05 -6.20 -0.30
C THR A 100 6.76 -5.92 0.46
N MET A 101 6.27 -6.86 1.25
CA MET A 101 5.17 -6.65 2.18
C MET A 101 5.66 -5.86 3.40
N GLY A 102 4.79 -5.12 4.03
CA GLY A 102 5.11 -4.30 5.20
C GLY A 102 3.92 -4.22 6.16
N PHE A 103 3.14 -5.30 6.28
CA PHE A 103 1.95 -5.34 7.12
C PHE A 103 2.26 -4.95 8.58
N ARG A 104 3.35 -5.47 9.12
CA ARG A 104 3.69 -5.21 10.52
C ARG A 104 4.32 -3.83 10.73
N GLN A 105 4.92 -3.24 9.70
CA GLN A 105 5.50 -1.90 9.80
C GLN A 105 4.45 -0.84 10.15
N PHE A 106 3.29 -0.84 9.46
CA PHE A 106 2.23 0.11 9.78
C PHE A 106 1.36 -0.34 10.95
N SER A 107 1.18 -1.66 11.17
CA SER A 107 0.30 -2.16 12.23
C SER A 107 0.83 -1.87 13.64
N HIS A 108 2.16 -1.76 13.84
CA HIS A 108 2.72 -1.34 15.12
C HIS A 108 2.32 0.10 15.47
N HIS A 109 2.62 1.05 14.56
CA HIS A 109 2.27 2.45 14.78
C HIS A 109 0.78 2.61 15.05
N PHE A 110 -0.04 1.92 14.26
CA PHE A 110 -1.50 1.94 14.43
C PHE A 110 -1.95 1.41 15.79
N THR A 111 -1.42 0.25 16.21
CA THR A 111 -1.78 -0.40 17.47
C THR A 111 -1.32 0.43 18.67
N ASP A 112 -0.15 1.05 18.59
CA ASP A 112 0.35 1.91 19.67
C ASP A 112 -0.48 3.18 19.81
N ILE A 113 -0.90 3.81 18.72
CA ILE A 113 -1.84 4.94 18.72
C ILE A 113 -3.19 4.50 19.31
N GLN A 114 -3.71 3.34 18.91
CA GLN A 114 -4.96 2.80 19.43
C GLN A 114 -4.90 2.60 20.95
N ARG A 115 -3.79 2.05 21.47
CA ARG A 115 -3.59 1.86 22.92
C ARG A 115 -3.52 3.19 23.66
N ALA A 116 -2.78 4.17 23.13
CA ALA A 116 -2.66 5.49 23.73
C ALA A 116 -4.03 6.19 23.79
N LEU A 117 -4.81 6.15 22.72
CA LEU A 117 -6.16 6.74 22.70
C LEU A 117 -7.12 6.00 23.65
N ALA A 118 -7.06 4.67 23.72
CA ALA A 118 -7.88 3.87 24.62
C ALA A 118 -7.52 4.13 26.11
N ALA A 119 -6.26 4.45 26.40
CA ALA A 119 -5.81 4.84 27.74
C ALA A 119 -6.11 6.31 28.09
N GLY A 120 -6.62 7.11 27.14
CA GLY A 120 -6.84 8.55 27.33
C GLY A 120 -5.54 9.39 27.29
N ASP A 121 -4.41 8.78 26.92
CA ASP A 121 -3.12 9.49 26.83
C ASP A 121 -2.99 10.19 25.47
N LEU A 122 -3.59 11.39 25.40
CA LEU A 122 -3.57 12.22 24.20
C LEU A 122 -2.15 12.70 23.85
N ALA A 123 -1.29 12.94 24.85
CA ALA A 123 0.08 13.41 24.61
C ALA A 123 0.88 12.32 23.89
N GLN A 124 0.82 11.07 24.37
CA GLN A 124 1.46 9.95 23.73
C GLN A 124 0.87 9.68 22.32
N ALA A 125 -0.46 9.75 22.16
CA ALA A 125 -1.11 9.57 20.86
C ALA A 125 -0.63 10.60 19.83
N ARG A 126 -0.47 11.88 20.24
CA ARG A 126 0.09 12.95 19.39
C ARG A 126 1.53 12.66 18.98
N ALA A 127 2.38 12.29 19.93
CA ALA A 127 3.79 11.97 19.66
C ALA A 127 3.91 10.79 18.64
N LEU A 128 3.15 9.72 18.85
CA LEU A 128 3.12 8.55 17.96
C LEU A 128 2.60 8.91 16.56
N MET A 129 1.52 9.70 16.48
CA MET A 129 0.96 10.14 15.19
C MET A 129 1.93 11.06 14.45
N GLY A 130 2.58 11.99 15.15
CA GLY A 130 3.61 12.88 14.61
C GLY A 130 4.80 12.09 14.05
N ALA A 131 5.30 11.10 14.79
CA ALA A 131 6.37 10.21 14.35
C ALA A 131 5.99 9.40 13.11
N TRP A 132 4.76 8.87 13.05
CA TRP A 132 4.30 8.09 11.90
C TRP A 132 4.12 8.94 10.64
N ARG A 133 3.58 10.17 10.77
CA ARG A 133 3.36 11.06 9.62
C ARG A 133 4.58 11.89 9.20
N GLY A 134 5.59 11.99 10.07
CA GLY A 134 6.70 12.92 9.88
C GLY A 134 6.30 14.41 9.95
N ARG A 135 5.18 14.73 10.62
CA ARG A 135 4.65 16.09 10.81
C ARG A 135 4.13 16.24 12.23
N SER A 136 4.24 17.44 12.81
CA SER A 136 3.67 17.74 14.13
C SER A 136 2.18 17.40 14.20
N ALA A 137 1.77 16.86 15.35
CA ALA A 137 0.40 16.52 15.69
C ALA A 137 -0.04 17.14 17.02
N ASP A 138 0.69 18.14 17.52
CA ASP A 138 0.54 18.69 18.87
C ASP A 138 -0.82 19.35 19.11
N ASP A 139 -1.42 19.92 18.08
CA ASP A 139 -2.72 20.61 18.16
C ASP A 139 -3.93 19.69 17.90
N LEU A 140 -3.70 18.42 17.51
CA LEU A 140 -4.77 17.50 17.14
C LEU A 140 -5.55 17.00 18.38
N ASN A 141 -6.86 16.91 18.26
CA ASN A 141 -7.70 16.25 19.26
C ASN A 141 -7.76 14.72 19.03
N SER A 142 -8.36 13.98 19.97
CA SER A 142 -8.43 12.51 19.92
C SER A 142 -9.16 11.98 18.68
N GLY A 143 -10.26 12.62 18.27
CA GLY A 143 -11.02 12.24 17.08
C GLY A 143 -10.24 12.49 15.79
N GLU A 144 -9.47 13.58 15.72
CA GLU A 144 -8.61 13.88 14.57
C GLU A 144 -7.45 12.89 14.45
N ILE A 145 -6.85 12.50 15.58
CA ILE A 145 -5.81 11.46 15.60
C ILE A 145 -6.40 10.13 15.15
N ALA A 146 -7.57 9.73 15.66
CA ALA A 146 -8.25 8.50 15.25
C ALA A 146 -8.55 8.49 13.75
N ARG A 147 -9.10 9.58 13.23
CA ARG A 147 -9.39 9.76 11.80
C ARG A 147 -8.14 9.63 10.93
N LEU A 148 -7.07 10.35 11.27
CA LEU A 148 -5.80 10.29 10.55
C LEU A 148 -5.17 8.90 10.62
N ALA A 149 -5.26 8.22 11.77
CA ALA A 149 -4.77 6.85 11.91
C ALA A 149 -5.52 5.87 11.00
N ILE A 150 -6.85 6.01 10.91
CA ILE A 150 -7.69 5.19 10.01
C ILE A 150 -7.30 5.45 8.55
N GLU A 151 -7.20 6.70 8.13
CA GLU A 151 -6.79 7.07 6.76
C GLU A 151 -5.43 6.48 6.41
N GLN A 152 -4.45 6.63 7.31
CA GLN A 152 -3.11 6.09 7.12
C GLN A 152 -3.10 4.56 7.07
N ALA A 153 -3.88 3.90 7.93
CA ALA A 153 -3.97 2.44 7.96
C ALA A 153 -4.61 1.85 6.70
N LEU A 154 -5.71 2.44 6.21
CA LEU A 154 -6.35 2.01 4.97
C LEU A 154 -5.42 2.19 3.78
N THR A 155 -4.75 3.35 3.67
CA THR A 155 -3.77 3.61 2.60
C THR A 155 -2.58 2.66 2.70
N ALA A 156 -2.01 2.48 3.90
CA ALA A 156 -0.87 1.60 4.11
C ALA A 156 -1.23 0.12 3.85
N SER A 157 -2.42 -0.33 4.26
CA SER A 157 -2.88 -1.69 3.97
C SER A 157 -2.99 -1.95 2.47
N HIS A 158 -3.46 -0.96 1.71
CA HIS A 158 -3.50 -1.03 0.25
C HIS A 158 -2.09 -1.15 -0.33
N HIS A 159 -1.19 -0.20 -0.04
CA HIS A 159 0.14 -0.14 -0.64
C HIS A 159 1.08 -1.26 -0.19
N HIS A 160 0.97 -1.73 1.06
CA HIS A 160 1.90 -2.71 1.62
C HIS A 160 1.38 -4.15 1.61
N VAL A 161 0.06 -4.35 1.44
CA VAL A 161 -0.54 -5.69 1.47
C VAL A 161 -1.29 -5.99 0.18
N PHE A 162 -2.41 -5.30 -0.07
CA PHE A 162 -3.31 -5.68 -1.17
C PHE A 162 -2.69 -5.47 -2.54
N GLY A 163 -2.03 -4.33 -2.78
CA GLY A 163 -1.37 -4.06 -4.06
C GLY A 163 -0.26 -5.07 -4.37
N VAL A 164 0.56 -5.40 -3.36
CA VAL A 164 1.61 -6.43 -3.49
C VAL A 164 1.00 -7.80 -3.76
N LEU A 165 -0.04 -8.20 -2.97
CA LEU A 165 -0.73 -9.47 -3.12
C LEU A 165 -1.34 -9.63 -4.51
N ILE A 166 -2.04 -8.61 -5.00
CA ILE A 166 -2.73 -8.65 -6.30
C ILE A 166 -1.71 -8.82 -7.43
N TRP A 167 -0.66 -8.01 -7.46
CA TRP A 167 0.36 -8.13 -8.51
C TRP A 167 1.16 -9.42 -8.43
N PHE A 168 1.42 -9.94 -7.24
CA PHE A 168 2.04 -11.25 -7.07
C PHE A 168 1.14 -12.40 -7.52
N ALA A 169 -0.17 -12.27 -7.37
CA ALA A 169 -1.13 -13.26 -7.86
C ALA A 169 -1.34 -13.19 -9.38
N VAL A 170 -1.23 -12.01 -10.00
CA VAL A 170 -1.44 -11.80 -11.44
C VAL A 170 -0.20 -12.18 -12.25
N LEU A 171 0.99 -11.82 -11.80
CA LEU A 171 2.23 -12.08 -12.53
C LEU A 171 2.97 -13.30 -11.96
N PRO A 172 3.49 -14.19 -12.83
CA PRO A 172 4.21 -15.37 -12.38
C PRO A 172 5.56 -14.99 -11.73
N GLY A 173 5.84 -15.61 -10.58
CA GLY A 173 7.09 -15.39 -9.85
C GLY A 173 7.10 -14.06 -9.07
N PRO A 174 8.31 -13.57 -8.70
CA PRO A 174 8.45 -12.43 -7.79
C PRO A 174 8.26 -11.07 -8.47
N GLY A 175 8.20 -11.03 -9.81
CA GLY A 175 8.24 -9.81 -10.60
C GLY A 175 7.11 -8.83 -10.28
N GLY A 176 5.88 -9.33 -10.05
CA GLY A 176 4.73 -8.49 -9.78
C GLY A 176 4.84 -7.71 -8.47
N ALA A 177 5.24 -8.38 -7.40
CA ALA A 177 5.46 -7.77 -6.10
C ALA A 177 6.56 -6.69 -6.15
N LEU A 178 7.67 -7.01 -6.83
CA LEU A 178 8.80 -6.09 -7.01
C LEU A 178 8.42 -4.89 -7.86
N LEU A 179 7.72 -5.08 -8.99
CA LEU A 179 7.28 -4.01 -9.86
C LEU A 179 6.40 -3.01 -9.10
N TYR A 180 5.42 -3.51 -8.37
CA TYR A 180 4.50 -2.68 -7.61
C TYR A 180 5.23 -1.83 -6.55
N ARG A 181 6.08 -2.47 -5.74
CA ARG A 181 6.85 -1.76 -4.70
C ARG A 181 7.86 -0.78 -5.27
N LEU A 182 8.53 -1.15 -6.36
CA LEU A 182 9.43 -0.23 -7.05
C LEU A 182 8.68 0.99 -7.61
N ALA A 183 7.52 0.78 -8.25
CA ALA A 183 6.74 1.89 -8.79
C ALA A 183 6.35 2.90 -7.70
N LEU A 184 5.87 2.42 -6.53
CA LEU A 184 5.57 3.28 -5.38
C LEU A 184 6.80 4.03 -4.86
N LEU A 185 7.95 3.35 -4.75
CA LEU A 185 9.20 3.95 -4.30
C LEU A 185 9.70 5.03 -5.27
N LEU A 186 9.59 4.80 -6.58
CA LEU A 186 9.95 5.78 -7.60
C LEU A 186 9.00 6.99 -7.60
N LYS A 187 7.68 6.77 -7.38
CA LYS A 187 6.73 7.87 -7.18
C LYS A 187 7.08 8.70 -5.95
N GLU A 188 7.42 8.07 -4.84
CA GLU A 188 7.81 8.77 -3.61
C GLU A 188 9.06 9.64 -3.81
N ARG A 189 10.07 9.13 -4.52
CA ARG A 189 11.33 9.86 -4.73
C ARG A 189 11.32 10.88 -5.85
N TRP A 190 10.71 10.52 -6.95
CA TRP A 190 10.76 11.33 -8.19
C TRP A 190 9.46 12.07 -8.45
N GLY A 191 8.32 11.60 -7.93
CA GLY A 191 7.01 12.14 -8.23
C GLY A 191 6.80 13.62 -7.86
N GLY A 192 7.55 14.13 -6.88
CA GLY A 192 7.55 15.55 -6.54
C GLY A 192 8.36 16.44 -7.53
N LYS A 193 9.19 15.84 -8.39
CA LYS A 193 10.09 16.54 -9.32
C LYS A 193 9.41 16.85 -10.66
N THR A 194 8.27 17.52 -10.61
CA THR A 194 7.45 17.83 -11.80
C THR A 194 7.57 19.27 -12.28
N GLY A 195 8.22 20.16 -11.50
CA GLY A 195 8.43 21.56 -11.84
C GLY A 195 9.39 21.79 -13.01
N ALA A 196 9.35 22.99 -13.59
CA ALA A 196 10.21 23.38 -14.70
C ALA A 196 11.71 23.29 -14.34
N GLU A 197 12.06 23.50 -13.06
CA GLU A 197 13.42 23.37 -12.53
C GLU A 197 13.98 21.92 -12.59
N HIS A 198 13.10 20.92 -12.65
CA HIS A 198 13.45 19.51 -12.78
C HIS A 198 13.11 18.93 -14.16
N GLY A 199 12.74 19.76 -15.14
CA GLY A 199 12.39 19.34 -16.50
C GLY A 199 11.24 18.36 -16.59
N GLY A 200 10.42 18.23 -15.55
CA GLY A 200 9.32 17.27 -15.51
C GLY A 200 9.74 15.80 -15.32
N PHE A 201 10.94 15.53 -14.84
CA PHE A 201 11.50 14.17 -14.62
C PHE A 201 10.56 13.23 -13.87
N GLY A 202 9.85 13.74 -12.86
CA GLY A 202 8.94 12.92 -12.01
C GLY A 202 7.57 12.61 -12.61
N HIS A 203 7.20 13.21 -13.74
CA HIS A 203 5.85 13.00 -14.32
C HIS A 203 5.58 11.54 -14.64
N PHE A 204 6.55 10.86 -15.26
CA PHE A 204 6.36 9.45 -15.63
C PHE A 204 6.24 8.53 -14.42
N ALA A 205 6.94 8.80 -13.32
CA ALA A 205 6.82 8.02 -12.10
C ALA A 205 5.39 8.09 -11.52
N ASN A 206 4.77 9.28 -11.55
CA ASN A 206 3.36 9.44 -11.16
C ASN A 206 2.42 8.70 -12.11
N GLN A 207 2.63 8.85 -13.42
CA GLN A 207 1.80 8.19 -14.44
C GLN A 207 1.93 6.66 -14.40
N ALA A 208 3.13 6.13 -14.17
CA ALA A 208 3.36 4.70 -14.03
C ALA A 208 2.60 4.11 -12.85
N VAL A 209 2.64 4.76 -11.68
CA VAL A 209 1.84 4.32 -10.52
C VAL A 209 0.35 4.42 -10.81
N TYR A 210 -0.13 5.46 -11.47
CA TYR A 210 -1.53 5.59 -11.87
C TYR A 210 -2.03 4.33 -12.62
N TRP A 211 -1.28 3.85 -13.61
CA TRP A 211 -1.64 2.67 -14.39
C TRP A 211 -1.45 1.36 -13.62
N ILE A 212 -0.33 1.24 -12.89
CA ILE A 212 -0.01 0.03 -12.13
C ILE A 212 -0.98 -0.16 -10.97
N ASP A 213 -1.39 0.92 -10.31
CA ASP A 213 -2.27 0.86 -9.15
C ASP A 213 -3.77 0.86 -9.50
N TRP A 214 -4.12 1.11 -10.77
CA TRP A 214 -5.50 1.17 -11.23
C TRP A 214 -6.33 -0.07 -10.88
N LEU A 215 -5.78 -1.26 -11.13
CA LEU A 215 -6.44 -2.53 -10.81
C LEU A 215 -6.42 -2.83 -9.30
N PRO A 216 -5.27 -2.76 -8.60
CA PRO A 216 -5.22 -2.98 -7.16
C PRO A 216 -6.15 -2.09 -6.34
N LEU A 217 -6.25 -0.80 -6.65
CA LEU A 217 -7.15 0.12 -5.96
C LEU A 217 -8.60 -0.36 -5.98
N ARG A 218 -9.09 -0.75 -7.16
CA ARG A 218 -10.47 -1.21 -7.34
C ARG A 218 -10.73 -2.55 -6.66
N LEU A 219 -9.78 -3.47 -6.74
CA LEU A 219 -9.89 -4.77 -6.08
C LEU A 219 -9.81 -4.62 -4.55
N THR A 220 -8.97 -3.74 -4.02
CA THR A 220 -8.94 -3.44 -2.57
C THR A 220 -10.26 -2.85 -2.11
N ALA A 221 -10.79 -1.85 -2.83
CA ALA A 221 -12.06 -1.23 -2.51
C ALA A 221 -13.23 -2.23 -2.56
N ALA A 222 -13.25 -3.11 -3.58
CA ALA A 222 -14.23 -4.21 -3.67
C ALA A 222 -14.08 -5.19 -2.50
N GLY A 223 -12.85 -5.53 -2.10
CA GLY A 223 -12.59 -6.36 -0.93
C GLY A 223 -13.10 -5.73 0.37
N PHE A 224 -12.92 -4.43 0.55
CA PHE A 224 -13.47 -3.69 1.69
C PHE A 224 -15.00 -3.66 1.67
N ALA A 225 -15.61 -3.43 0.51
CA ALA A 225 -17.06 -3.45 0.36
C ALA A 225 -17.65 -4.81 0.75
N VAL A 226 -17.08 -5.91 0.26
CA VAL A 226 -17.54 -7.27 0.58
C VAL A 226 -17.29 -7.65 2.05
N ALA A 227 -16.19 -7.17 2.63
CA ALA A 227 -15.82 -7.47 4.02
C ALA A 227 -16.55 -6.60 5.05
N GLY A 228 -17.17 -5.47 4.65
CA GLY A 228 -17.87 -4.50 5.50
C GLY A 228 -19.33 -4.29 5.12
N ASN A 229 -19.80 -3.05 5.28
CA ASN A 229 -21.11 -2.63 4.77
C ASN A 229 -21.00 -2.37 3.26
N PHE A 230 -21.57 -3.27 2.48
CA PHE A 230 -21.46 -3.22 1.01
C PHE A 230 -22.13 -1.98 0.41
N GLU A 231 -23.33 -1.65 0.86
CA GLU A 231 -24.12 -0.54 0.30
C GLU A 231 -23.42 0.80 0.52
N ASP A 232 -23.02 1.09 1.75
CA ASP A 232 -22.33 2.32 2.10
C ASP A 232 -20.96 2.42 1.47
N ALA A 233 -20.21 1.31 1.41
CA ALA A 233 -18.90 1.28 0.77
C ALA A 233 -18.98 1.62 -0.72
N VAL A 234 -19.92 1.01 -1.45
CA VAL A 234 -20.13 1.27 -2.89
C VAL A 234 -20.67 2.68 -3.12
N TYR A 235 -21.59 3.15 -2.27
CA TYR A 235 -22.11 4.52 -2.34
C TYR A 235 -20.98 5.54 -2.18
N CYS A 236 -20.16 5.42 -1.12
CA CYS A 236 -19.05 6.33 -0.86
C CYS A 236 -18.01 6.27 -1.99
N TRP A 237 -17.63 5.06 -2.44
CA TRP A 237 -16.70 4.89 -3.55
C TRP A 237 -17.17 5.64 -4.80
N ARG A 238 -18.44 5.44 -5.22
CA ARG A 238 -18.96 6.02 -6.47
C ARG A 238 -19.18 7.53 -6.42
N ASN A 239 -19.57 8.07 -5.26
CA ASN A 239 -20.03 9.45 -5.15
C ASN A 239 -19.02 10.38 -4.46
N GLN A 240 -18.08 9.85 -3.69
CA GLN A 240 -17.21 10.66 -2.84
C GLN A 240 -15.72 10.51 -3.17
N ALA A 241 -15.25 9.40 -3.72
CA ALA A 241 -13.83 9.13 -3.97
C ALA A 241 -13.16 10.23 -4.81
N ALA A 242 -13.83 10.73 -5.85
CA ALA A 242 -13.30 11.78 -6.73
C ALA A 242 -13.13 13.15 -6.06
N ARG A 243 -13.72 13.35 -4.88
CA ARG A 243 -13.57 14.59 -4.10
C ARG A 243 -12.29 14.63 -3.27
N TRP A 244 -11.63 13.48 -3.07
CA TRP A 244 -10.38 13.42 -2.36
C TRP A 244 -9.26 14.07 -3.17
N ARG A 245 -8.29 14.70 -2.50
CA ARG A 245 -7.15 15.38 -3.15
C ARG A 245 -6.41 14.48 -4.14
N ASP A 246 -6.24 13.19 -3.78
CA ASP A 246 -5.76 12.13 -4.67
C ASP A 246 -6.95 11.20 -4.93
N PRO A 247 -7.67 11.33 -6.07
CA PRO A 247 -8.88 10.55 -6.35
C PRO A 247 -8.66 9.04 -6.37
N GLU A 248 -7.42 8.60 -6.61
CA GLU A 248 -7.06 7.19 -6.63
C GLU A 248 -7.08 6.60 -5.22
N ILE A 249 -6.34 7.21 -4.31
CA ILE A 249 -6.40 6.81 -2.88
C ILE A 249 -7.78 7.08 -2.30
N GLY A 250 -8.49 8.10 -2.80
CA GLY A 250 -9.88 8.37 -2.48
C GLY A 250 -10.80 7.16 -2.68
N ILE A 251 -10.52 6.29 -3.67
CA ILE A 251 -11.28 5.05 -3.90
C ILE A 251 -11.19 4.12 -2.68
N VAL A 252 -9.99 3.87 -2.19
CA VAL A 252 -9.75 2.98 -1.05
C VAL A 252 -10.28 3.60 0.25
N LEU A 253 -10.05 4.90 0.44
CA LEU A 253 -10.50 5.61 1.64
C LEU A 253 -12.02 5.71 1.71
N ALA A 254 -12.68 6.08 0.62
CA ALA A 254 -14.14 6.19 0.57
C ALA A 254 -14.81 4.82 0.75
N ALA A 255 -14.33 3.78 0.07
CA ALA A 255 -14.84 2.43 0.24
C ALA A 255 -14.61 1.90 1.66
N GLY A 256 -13.41 2.09 2.23
CA GLY A 256 -13.09 1.69 3.60
C GLY A 256 -13.93 2.45 4.64
N ALA A 257 -14.08 3.76 4.48
CA ALA A 257 -14.89 4.60 5.36
C ALA A 257 -16.36 4.16 5.36
N GLY A 258 -16.95 3.95 4.17
CA GLY A 258 -18.31 3.43 4.04
C GLY A 258 -18.45 2.03 4.62
N ALA A 259 -17.46 1.14 4.38
CA ALA A 259 -17.48 -0.23 4.88
C ALA A 259 -17.56 -0.35 6.41
N ILE A 260 -17.00 0.61 7.15
CA ILE A 260 -17.02 0.63 8.63
C ILE A 260 -17.96 1.70 9.21
N GLY A 261 -18.62 2.51 8.38
CA GLY A 261 -19.56 3.55 8.81
C GLY A 261 -18.90 4.72 9.54
N VAL A 262 -17.74 5.20 9.06
CA VAL A 262 -16.98 6.29 9.67
C VAL A 262 -16.79 7.46 8.71
N LYS A 263 -16.76 8.67 9.22
CA LYS A 263 -16.43 9.88 8.48
C LYS A 263 -14.94 10.19 8.55
N LEU A 264 -14.32 10.38 7.38
CA LEU A 264 -12.91 10.73 7.20
C LEU A 264 -12.80 12.09 6.50
N GLY A 265 -11.61 12.65 6.44
CA GLY A 265 -11.27 13.76 5.56
C GLY A 265 -11.67 15.17 6.02
N LYS A 266 -12.28 15.36 7.17
CA LYS A 266 -12.60 16.71 7.68
C LYS A 266 -11.34 17.57 7.85
N PRO A 267 -11.45 18.92 7.69
CA PRO A 267 -10.38 19.83 8.07
C PRO A 267 -9.89 19.59 9.50
N LEU A 268 -8.59 19.73 9.71
CA LEU A 268 -7.95 19.58 11.02
C LEU A 268 -7.95 20.93 11.75
N HIS A 269 -8.07 20.91 13.08
CA HIS A 269 -7.97 22.12 13.90
C HIS A 269 -6.55 22.71 13.92
N ALA A 270 -5.54 21.88 13.67
CA ALA A 270 -4.15 22.29 13.56
C ALA A 270 -3.90 22.99 12.22
N GLY A 271 -4.01 24.32 12.20
CA GLY A 271 -3.63 25.07 11.01
C GLY A 271 -4.38 26.35 10.78
N ILE A 272 -4.69 27.10 11.83
CA ILE A 272 -4.86 28.54 11.67
C ILE A 272 -3.43 29.09 11.55
N GLY A 273 -2.88 29.11 10.33
CA GLY A 273 -1.65 29.84 10.06
C GLY A 273 -1.82 31.33 10.43
N PRO A 274 -0.73 32.13 10.45
CA PRO A 274 -0.75 33.55 10.83
C PRO A 274 -1.75 34.40 10.06
N ALA A 275 -2.35 33.90 8.98
CA ALA A 275 -3.34 34.57 8.14
C ALA A 275 -4.79 34.08 8.37
N GLY A 276 -5.08 33.22 9.35
CA GLY A 276 -6.44 32.78 9.65
C GLY A 276 -7.10 31.90 8.58
N ILE A 277 -6.34 31.38 7.61
CA ILE A 277 -6.83 30.53 6.53
C ILE A 277 -6.59 29.08 6.94
N ALA A 278 -7.66 28.27 6.97
CA ALA A 278 -7.53 26.83 7.12
C ALA A 278 -6.73 26.27 5.94
N ILE A 279 -5.52 25.78 6.20
CA ILE A 279 -4.56 25.32 5.17
C ILE A 279 -4.90 23.92 4.64
N ASP A 280 -6.00 23.31 5.08
CA ASP A 280 -6.33 21.92 4.76
C ASP A 280 -7.63 21.86 3.94
N ASP A 281 -7.51 21.79 2.61
CA ASP A 281 -8.59 21.53 1.64
C ASP A 281 -9.13 20.09 1.73
N ARG A 282 -9.24 19.55 2.96
CA ARG A 282 -9.71 18.18 3.17
C ARG A 282 -11.24 18.17 3.09
N ILE A 283 -11.75 17.28 2.26
CA ILE A 283 -13.18 17.12 2.04
C ILE A 283 -13.66 15.87 2.78
N GLU A 284 -14.78 15.98 3.50
CA GLU A 284 -15.39 14.85 4.19
C GLU A 284 -15.81 13.75 3.21
N ILE A 285 -15.42 12.52 3.53
CA ILE A 285 -15.83 11.28 2.84
C ILE A 285 -16.26 10.24 3.89
N GLY A 286 -17.03 9.26 3.45
CA GLY A 286 -17.61 8.24 4.33
C GLY A 286 -19.05 8.59 4.76
N THR A 287 -19.67 7.65 5.45
CA THR A 287 -21.02 7.74 6.02
C THR A 287 -20.95 7.35 7.50
N GLY A 288 -21.98 7.69 8.27
CA GLY A 288 -22.10 7.27 9.65
C GLY A 288 -21.51 8.23 10.68
N LEU A 289 -20.70 7.75 11.60
CA LEU A 289 -20.27 8.48 12.79
C LEU A 289 -18.90 9.16 12.62
N GLU A 290 -18.60 10.10 13.53
CA GLU A 290 -17.26 10.68 13.65
C GLU A 290 -16.26 9.62 14.10
N ALA A 291 -15.02 9.76 13.62
CA ALA A 291 -13.93 8.83 13.98
C ALA A 291 -13.58 8.96 15.48
N ASP A 292 -13.53 7.84 16.15
CA ASP A 292 -13.08 7.69 17.53
C ASP A 292 -12.17 6.45 17.71
N ALA A 293 -11.74 6.20 18.95
CA ALA A 293 -10.88 5.06 19.25
C ALA A 293 -11.52 3.69 18.94
N ALA A 294 -12.86 3.58 18.95
CA ALA A 294 -13.56 2.32 18.66
C ALA A 294 -13.44 1.94 17.17
N PHE A 295 -13.48 2.93 16.27
CA PHE A 295 -13.31 2.69 14.83
C PHE A 295 -11.91 2.18 14.45
N LEU A 296 -10.91 2.39 15.29
CA LEU A 296 -9.58 1.81 15.06
C LEU A 296 -9.64 0.28 15.06
N SER A 297 -10.37 -0.33 16.00
CA SER A 297 -10.55 -1.79 16.02
C SER A 297 -11.36 -2.30 14.82
N SER A 298 -12.39 -1.55 14.42
CA SER A 298 -13.20 -1.84 13.24
C SER A 298 -12.37 -1.82 11.95
N THR A 299 -11.43 -0.87 11.84
CA THR A 299 -10.49 -0.76 10.72
C THR A 299 -9.56 -1.96 10.63
N VAL A 300 -8.98 -2.40 11.76
CA VAL A 300 -8.17 -3.63 11.79
C VAL A 300 -9.00 -4.84 11.36
N GLY A 301 -10.23 -4.96 11.91
CA GLY A 301 -11.15 -6.03 11.54
C GLY A 301 -11.50 -6.04 10.05
N LEU A 302 -11.72 -4.87 9.44
CA LEU A 302 -11.98 -4.74 8.00
C LEU A 302 -10.79 -5.24 7.18
N VAL A 303 -9.57 -4.78 7.48
CA VAL A 303 -8.36 -5.16 6.76
C VAL A 303 -8.13 -6.68 6.84
N TRP A 304 -8.28 -7.28 8.04
CA TRP A 304 -8.14 -8.73 8.20
C TRP A 304 -9.20 -9.52 7.45
N ARG A 305 -10.48 -9.13 7.52
CA ARG A 305 -11.56 -9.80 6.77
C ARG A 305 -11.33 -9.72 5.28
N ALA A 306 -10.92 -8.57 4.76
CA ALA A 306 -10.59 -8.41 3.34
C ALA A 306 -9.38 -9.26 2.94
N LEU A 307 -8.34 -9.35 3.78
CA LEU A 307 -7.19 -10.21 3.53
C LEU A 307 -7.59 -11.69 3.49
N VAL A 308 -8.37 -12.15 4.47
CA VAL A 308 -8.88 -13.53 4.49
C VAL A 308 -9.74 -13.82 3.26
N LEU A 309 -10.60 -12.87 2.85
CA LEU A 309 -11.41 -13.01 1.62
C LEU A 309 -10.51 -13.25 0.40
N TRP A 310 -9.46 -12.45 0.20
CA TRP A 310 -8.54 -12.62 -0.92
C TRP A 310 -7.75 -13.93 -0.84
N MET A 311 -7.33 -14.34 0.35
CA MET A 311 -6.65 -15.63 0.55
C MET A 311 -7.58 -16.82 0.25
N LEU A 312 -8.86 -16.73 0.62
CA LEU A 312 -9.86 -17.75 0.29
C LEU A 312 -10.13 -17.82 -1.22
N LEU A 313 -10.23 -16.67 -1.89
CA LEU A 313 -10.39 -16.64 -3.36
C LEU A 313 -9.19 -17.28 -4.07
N LEU A 314 -7.97 -16.98 -3.63
CA LEU A 314 -6.76 -17.64 -4.15
C LEU A 314 -6.75 -19.15 -3.86
N ALA A 315 -7.21 -19.56 -2.67
CA ALA A 315 -7.33 -20.98 -2.32
C ALA A 315 -8.36 -21.70 -3.19
N LEU A 316 -9.50 -21.07 -3.48
CA LEU A 316 -10.49 -21.62 -4.40
C LEU A 316 -9.93 -21.82 -5.82
N VAL A 317 -9.18 -20.83 -6.34
CA VAL A 317 -8.51 -20.95 -7.64
C VAL A 317 -7.47 -22.09 -7.61
N ALA A 318 -6.70 -22.22 -6.52
CA ALA A 318 -5.72 -23.27 -6.35
C ALA A 318 -6.33 -24.68 -6.27
N VAL A 319 -7.58 -24.80 -5.77
CA VAL A 319 -8.32 -26.08 -5.65
C VAL A 319 -9.12 -26.37 -6.92
N ALA A 320 -9.74 -25.36 -7.56
CA ALA A 320 -10.58 -25.55 -8.75
C ALA A 320 -9.89 -26.27 -9.91
N GLY A 321 -8.57 -26.27 -9.95
CA GLY A 321 -7.80 -27.03 -10.92
C GLY A 321 -7.60 -28.51 -10.56
N TRP A 322 -8.28 -29.03 -9.54
CA TRP A 322 -8.29 -30.46 -9.21
C TRP A 322 -9.43 -31.21 -9.88
N VAL A 323 -10.45 -30.49 -10.33
CA VAL A 323 -11.63 -30.99 -11.05
C VAL A 323 -11.45 -30.75 -12.55
#